data_311b143060abd537decee6068fc50378
#
_entry.id   311b143060abd537decee6068fc50378
#
_cell.length_a   1.000
_cell.length_b   1.000
_cell.length_c   1.000
_cell.angle_alpha   90.00
_cell.angle_beta   90.00
_cell.angle_gamma   90.00
#
_symmetry.space_group_name_H-M   'P 1'
#
loop_
_entity.id
_entity.type
_entity.pdbx_description
1 polymer ?
#
loop_
_entity_poly.entity_id
_entity_poly.type
_entity_poly.pdbx_seq_one_letter_code
_entity_poly.pdbx_strand_id
1 'polypeptide(L)'
;VIFSTNNISSEIGIGNTVECSYRTLLNDDCLGFNLDYPITGVAKKDFQKGTIITFTDRKNPVRRIELKNIDKITSCDDILLFRKIKHPCFNISRGQTGNMPNGMYSIAIAYVIDNQVFTDWLSISNRIPLYSLSNGNSIEVKITDIDQEFSQFAVVVVGTYIDPTTKGVT
;
A
#
# COMPACT_ATOMS: atom_id res chain seq x y z
N VAL A 1 -6.39 19.85 -18.72
CA VAL A 1 -6.18 18.41 -18.87
C VAL A 1 -7.29 17.86 -19.75
N ILE A 2 -6.95 16.99 -20.66
CA ILE A 2 -7.84 16.35 -21.62
C ILE A 2 -7.81 14.86 -21.35
N PHE A 3 -8.97 14.23 -21.29
CA PHE A 3 -9.13 12.79 -21.19
C PHE A 3 -9.71 12.30 -22.52
N SER A 4 -9.12 11.30 -23.10
CA SER A 4 -9.51 10.76 -24.39
C SER A 4 -9.57 9.23 -24.38
N THR A 5 -10.49 8.67 -25.13
CA THR A 5 -10.57 7.23 -25.41
C THR A 5 -11.18 6.99 -26.77
N ASN A 6 -10.70 5.95 -27.45
CA ASN A 6 -11.30 5.40 -28.67
C ASN A 6 -11.85 3.98 -28.46
N ASN A 7 -12.09 3.60 -27.18
CA ASN A 7 -12.48 2.25 -26.71
C ASN A 7 -11.39 1.17 -26.90
N ILE A 8 -10.23 1.51 -27.46
CA ILE A 8 -9.09 0.60 -27.60
C ILE A 8 -7.94 1.07 -26.71
N SER A 9 -7.69 2.39 -26.72
CA SER A 9 -6.67 3.02 -25.88
C SER A 9 -7.26 4.20 -25.12
N SER A 10 -6.69 4.50 -23.98
CA SER A 10 -7.08 5.62 -23.14
C SER A 10 -5.88 6.51 -22.87
N GLU A 11 -6.05 7.81 -22.93
CA GLU A 11 -4.97 8.75 -22.66
C GLU A 11 -5.39 9.95 -21.82
N ILE A 12 -4.41 10.51 -21.15
CA ILE A 12 -4.50 11.81 -20.46
C ILE A 12 -3.48 12.73 -21.08
N GLY A 13 -3.90 13.93 -21.43
CA GLY A 13 -3.01 14.93 -22.01
C GLY A 13 -3.26 16.34 -21.51
N ILE A 14 -2.39 17.26 -21.90
CA ILE A 14 -2.54 18.70 -21.69
C ILE A 14 -2.65 19.41 -23.02
N GLY A 15 -3.70 20.21 -23.15
CA GLY A 15 -3.84 21.17 -24.24
C GLY A 15 -3.45 22.57 -23.79
N ASN A 16 -2.70 23.28 -24.60
CA ASN A 16 -2.45 24.71 -24.50
C ASN A 16 -3.24 25.42 -25.58
N THR A 17 -4.27 26.14 -25.19
CA THR A 17 -5.17 26.84 -26.11
C THR A 17 -4.54 28.07 -26.76
N VAL A 18 -3.51 28.65 -26.14
CA VAL A 18 -2.80 29.83 -26.67
C VAL A 18 -1.85 29.42 -27.79
N GLU A 19 -1.14 28.31 -27.59
CA GLU A 19 -0.16 27.80 -28.55
C GLU A 19 -0.75 26.72 -29.50
N CYS A 20 -2.03 26.40 -29.35
CA CYS A 20 -2.70 25.32 -30.08
C CYS A 20 -1.91 24.01 -30.03
N SER A 21 -1.26 23.74 -28.91
CA SER A 21 -0.43 22.54 -28.73
C SER A 21 -1.11 21.52 -27.79
N TYR A 22 -0.79 20.24 -28.03
CA TYR A 22 -1.25 19.13 -27.21
C TYR A 22 -0.06 18.23 -26.88
N ARG A 23 0.00 17.81 -25.62
CA ARG A 23 1.03 16.84 -25.16
C ARG A 23 0.34 15.72 -24.38
N THR A 24 0.54 14.49 -24.82
CA THR A 24 0.15 13.30 -24.08
C THR A 24 1.00 13.18 -22.81
N LEU A 25 0.37 12.92 -21.69
CA LEU A 25 1.00 12.69 -20.40
C LEU A 25 1.11 11.21 -20.09
N LEU A 26 0.03 10.49 -20.30
CA LEU A 26 -0.08 9.07 -20.07
C LEU A 26 -1.00 8.47 -21.13
N ASN A 27 -0.53 7.43 -21.79
CA ASN A 27 -1.32 6.58 -22.69
C ASN A 27 -1.09 5.14 -22.24
N ASP A 28 -2.09 4.56 -21.58
CA ASP A 28 -1.95 3.24 -20.97
C ASP A 28 -3.33 2.58 -20.86
N ASP A 29 -3.36 1.28 -21.08
CA ASP A 29 -4.56 0.46 -20.96
C ASP A 29 -5.15 0.46 -19.53
N CYS A 30 -4.31 0.68 -18.54
CA CYS A 30 -4.71 0.79 -17.15
C CYS A 30 -5.65 1.98 -16.87
N LEU A 31 -5.72 2.98 -17.74
CA LEU A 31 -6.67 4.08 -17.62
C LEU A 31 -8.11 3.58 -17.78
N GLY A 32 -8.35 2.68 -18.72
CA GLY A 32 -9.61 1.99 -18.91
C GLY A 32 -10.83 2.90 -19.10
N PHE A 33 -10.64 4.10 -19.69
CA PHE A 33 -11.73 5.03 -19.95
C PHE A 33 -12.71 4.43 -20.96
N ASN A 34 -13.98 4.74 -20.78
CA ASN A 34 -15.06 4.25 -21.63
C ASN A 34 -16.09 5.38 -21.83
N LEU A 35 -16.66 5.48 -23.03
CA LEU A 35 -17.65 6.49 -23.35
C LEU A 35 -18.95 6.35 -22.56
N ASP A 36 -19.29 5.14 -22.11
CA ASP A 36 -20.45 4.88 -21.27
C ASP A 36 -20.29 5.43 -19.84
N TYR A 37 -19.07 5.73 -19.43
CA TYR A 37 -18.72 6.22 -18.09
C TYR A 37 -18.01 7.57 -18.19
N PRO A 38 -18.75 8.68 -18.31
CA PRO A 38 -18.15 10.01 -18.50
C PRO A 38 -17.33 10.41 -17.28
N ILE A 39 -16.14 10.95 -17.56
CA ILE A 39 -15.22 11.43 -16.53
C ILE A 39 -15.76 12.73 -15.95
N THR A 40 -15.82 12.76 -14.63
CA THR A 40 -16.13 13.97 -13.85
C THR A 40 -14.95 14.31 -12.97
N GLY A 41 -14.65 15.59 -12.79
CA GLY A 41 -13.50 15.99 -11.98
C GLY A 41 -13.62 17.41 -11.44
N VAL A 42 -12.77 17.68 -10.46
CA VAL A 42 -12.65 18.99 -9.80
C VAL A 42 -11.18 19.42 -9.83
N ALA A 43 -10.94 20.68 -10.18
CA ALA A 43 -9.63 21.30 -10.10
C ALA A 43 -9.58 22.25 -8.89
N LYS A 44 -8.53 22.11 -8.06
CA LYS A 44 -8.27 22.95 -6.89
C LYS A 44 -6.87 23.51 -6.96
N LYS A 45 -6.71 24.81 -6.65
CA LYS A 45 -5.39 25.42 -6.46
C LYS A 45 -4.89 25.14 -5.04
N ASP A 46 -3.66 24.68 -4.94
CA ASP A 46 -2.94 24.47 -3.70
C ASP A 46 -1.65 25.31 -3.73
N PHE A 47 -1.31 25.98 -2.60
CA PHE A 47 -0.15 26.87 -2.56
C PHE A 47 1.18 26.15 -2.76
N GLN A 48 1.29 24.94 -2.27
CA GLN A 48 2.54 24.15 -2.35
C GLN A 48 2.58 23.28 -3.62
N LYS A 49 1.47 22.67 -3.97
CA LYS A 49 1.37 21.64 -5.02
C LYS A 49 0.88 22.16 -6.36
N GLY A 50 0.53 23.46 -6.43
CA GLY A 50 -0.04 24.04 -7.64
C GLY A 50 -1.48 23.61 -7.90
N THR A 51 -1.88 23.45 -9.16
CA THR A 51 -3.21 22.96 -9.47
C THR A 51 -3.29 21.46 -9.34
N ILE A 52 -4.23 20.98 -8.55
CA ILE A 52 -4.55 19.59 -8.36
C ILE A 52 -5.87 19.29 -9.06
N ILE A 53 -5.90 18.23 -9.85
CA ILE A 53 -7.11 17.74 -10.52
C ILE A 53 -7.42 16.37 -9.94
N THR A 54 -8.61 16.24 -9.36
CA THR A 54 -9.14 14.95 -8.89
C THR A 54 -10.30 14.57 -9.80
N PHE A 55 -10.31 13.33 -10.28
CA PHE A 55 -11.31 12.88 -11.23
C PHE A 55 -11.70 11.41 -11.04
N THR A 56 -12.87 11.07 -11.53
CA THR A 56 -13.43 9.70 -11.51
C THR A 56 -14.34 9.49 -12.70
N ASP A 57 -14.41 8.27 -13.19
CA ASP A 57 -15.39 7.79 -14.16
C ASP A 57 -16.41 6.83 -13.52
N ARG A 58 -16.43 6.72 -12.19
CA ARG A 58 -17.30 5.82 -11.40
C ARG A 58 -17.08 4.32 -11.66
N LYS A 59 -16.20 3.95 -12.57
CA LYS A 59 -15.81 2.56 -12.89
C LYS A 59 -14.45 2.23 -12.31
N ASN A 60 -13.51 3.14 -12.49
CA ASN A 60 -12.13 3.03 -12.03
C ASN A 60 -11.95 3.73 -10.67
N PRO A 61 -10.89 3.42 -9.92
CA PRO A 61 -10.56 4.15 -8.70
C PRO A 61 -10.43 5.65 -8.94
N VAL A 62 -10.73 6.44 -7.92
CA VAL A 62 -10.53 7.90 -7.96
C VAL A 62 -9.06 8.20 -8.18
N ARG A 63 -8.79 9.13 -9.10
CA ARG A 63 -7.45 9.51 -9.53
C ARG A 63 -7.17 10.98 -9.27
N ARG A 64 -5.89 11.32 -9.15
CA ARG A 64 -5.43 12.67 -8.85
C ARG A 64 -4.18 12.99 -9.67
N ILE A 65 -4.15 14.18 -10.24
CA ILE A 65 -3.00 14.72 -10.97
C ILE A 65 -2.59 16.04 -10.31
N GLU A 66 -1.31 16.17 -9.98
CA GLU A 66 -0.68 17.41 -9.54
C GLU A 66 0.05 18.03 -10.74
N LEU A 67 -0.44 19.15 -11.27
CA LEU A 67 0.13 19.76 -12.50
C LEU A 67 1.60 20.16 -12.35
N LYS A 68 2.04 20.47 -11.13
CA LYS A 68 3.45 20.79 -10.84
C LYS A 68 4.38 19.58 -11.00
N ASN A 69 3.85 18.38 -10.79
CA ASN A 69 4.59 17.12 -10.81
C ASN A 69 4.25 16.25 -12.02
N ILE A 70 3.70 16.85 -13.06
CA ILE A 70 3.12 16.14 -14.19
C ILE A 70 4.14 15.31 -14.96
N ASP A 71 5.39 15.76 -15.03
CA ASP A 71 6.48 15.06 -15.73
C ASP A 71 6.96 13.79 -14.97
N LYS A 72 6.47 13.59 -13.76
CA LYS A 72 6.77 12.39 -12.95
C LYS A 72 5.74 11.28 -13.12
N ILE A 73 4.68 11.52 -13.86
CA ILE A 73 3.64 10.51 -14.11
C ILE A 73 4.14 9.56 -15.18
N THR A 74 4.33 8.31 -14.83
CA THR A 74 4.81 7.24 -15.71
C THR A 74 3.85 6.05 -15.79
N SER A 75 2.97 5.93 -14.81
CA SER A 75 2.02 4.82 -14.69
C SER A 75 0.69 5.27 -14.09
N CYS A 76 -0.32 4.40 -14.13
CA CYS A 76 -1.60 4.66 -13.47
C CYS A 76 -1.48 4.67 -11.95
N ASP A 77 -0.53 4.00 -11.37
CA ASP A 77 -0.34 3.98 -9.92
C ASP A 77 0.10 5.36 -9.40
N ASP A 78 0.81 6.15 -10.23
CA ASP A 78 1.25 7.51 -9.87
C ASP A 78 0.09 8.50 -9.74
N ILE A 79 -1.04 8.20 -10.35
CA ILE A 79 -2.23 9.05 -10.35
C ILE A 79 -3.36 8.52 -9.45
N LEU A 80 -3.19 7.41 -8.76
CA LEU A 80 -4.17 6.93 -7.80
C LEU A 80 -4.28 7.91 -6.62
N LEU A 81 -5.52 8.28 -6.25
CA LEU A 81 -5.75 9.09 -5.05
C LEU A 81 -5.40 8.32 -3.79
N PHE A 82 -5.75 7.03 -3.76
CA PHE A 82 -5.42 6.10 -2.70
C PHE A 82 -4.42 5.09 -3.25
N ARG A 83 -3.23 5.12 -2.71
CA ARG A 83 -2.15 4.26 -3.13
C ARG A 83 -2.44 2.81 -2.76
N LYS A 84 -2.08 1.89 -3.64
CA LYS A 84 -2.02 0.47 -3.30
C LYS A 84 -0.78 0.23 -2.45
N ILE A 85 -1.00 -0.19 -1.22
CA ILE A 85 0.07 -0.60 -0.31
C ILE A 85 0.34 -2.07 -0.55
N LYS A 86 1.61 -2.45 -0.74
CA LYS A 86 1.99 -3.86 -0.83
C LYS A 86 1.83 -4.53 0.53
N HIS A 87 1.16 -5.67 0.52
CA HIS A 87 1.06 -6.52 1.69
C HIS A 87 2.31 -7.38 1.80
N PRO A 88 3.08 -7.28 2.90
CA PRO A 88 4.25 -8.12 3.09
C PRO A 88 3.85 -9.58 3.29
N CYS A 89 4.69 -10.47 2.81
CA CYS A 89 4.56 -11.92 3.00
C CYS A 89 5.45 -12.38 4.15
N PHE A 90 4.95 -13.36 4.92
CA PHE A 90 5.69 -13.99 6.01
C PHE A 90 6.06 -15.42 5.69
N ASN A 91 7.27 -15.78 6.06
CA ASN A 91 7.65 -17.15 6.32
C ASN A 91 8.14 -17.22 7.77
N ILE A 92 7.41 -17.96 8.62
CA ILE A 92 7.73 -18.11 10.02
C ILE A 92 8.10 -19.54 10.31
N SER A 93 9.14 -19.72 11.10
CA SER A 93 9.63 -21.02 11.54
C SER A 93 10.01 -20.98 13.02
N ARG A 94 10.09 -22.16 13.60
CA ARG A 94 10.58 -22.31 14.96
C ARG A 94 12.10 -22.21 14.97
N GLY A 95 12.63 -21.29 15.78
CA GLY A 95 14.05 -21.26 16.11
C GLY A 95 14.40 -22.22 17.24
N GLN A 96 15.69 -22.49 17.38
CA GLN A 96 16.20 -23.46 18.36
C GLN A 96 16.77 -22.81 19.62
N THR A 97 16.89 -21.49 19.64
CA THR A 97 17.51 -20.74 20.73
C THR A 97 16.58 -19.60 21.15
N GLY A 98 16.46 -19.35 22.45
CA GLY A 98 15.63 -18.25 22.99
C GLY A 98 14.86 -18.65 24.25
N ASN A 99 14.12 -17.71 24.79
CA ASN A 99 13.44 -17.87 26.08
C ASN A 99 11.92 -17.62 25.99
N MET A 100 11.33 -17.78 24.81
CA MET A 100 9.89 -17.61 24.68
C MET A 100 9.15 -18.75 25.42
N PRO A 101 8.08 -18.44 26.17
CA PRO A 101 7.26 -19.45 26.82
C PRO A 101 6.67 -20.45 25.82
N ASN A 102 6.38 -21.64 26.31
CA ASN A 102 5.62 -22.62 25.54
C ASN A 102 4.22 -22.07 25.25
N GLY A 103 3.79 -22.08 24.00
CA GLY A 103 2.53 -21.49 23.60
C GLY A 103 2.31 -21.48 22.11
N MET A 104 1.27 -20.76 21.70
CA MET A 104 0.90 -20.54 20.29
C MET A 104 1.14 -19.07 19.95
N TYR A 105 1.86 -18.81 18.87
CA TYR A 105 2.26 -17.46 18.48
C TYR A 105 1.90 -17.15 17.05
N SER A 106 1.56 -15.90 16.80
CA SER A 106 1.41 -15.31 15.48
C SER A 106 2.10 -13.95 15.43
N ILE A 107 2.41 -13.49 14.23
CA ILE A 107 3.08 -12.22 13.99
C ILE A 107 2.22 -11.39 13.07
N ALA A 108 2.10 -10.11 13.38
CA ALA A 108 1.48 -9.14 12.51
C ALA A 108 2.44 -7.98 12.20
N ILE A 109 2.26 -7.36 11.04
CA ILE A 109 3.08 -6.25 10.56
C ILE A 109 2.21 -5.07 10.14
N ALA A 110 2.69 -3.86 10.40
CA ALA A 110 2.15 -2.62 9.91
C ALA A 110 3.29 -1.70 9.45
N TYR A 111 3.04 -0.85 8.47
CA TYR A 111 4.00 0.18 8.07
C TYR A 111 3.95 1.38 9.01
N VAL A 112 5.10 2.03 9.15
CA VAL A 112 5.33 3.13 10.09
C VAL A 112 5.86 4.34 9.33
N ILE A 113 5.34 5.53 9.64
CA ILE A 113 5.83 6.82 9.18
C ILE A 113 6.04 7.69 10.41
N ASP A 114 7.18 8.35 10.51
CA ASP A 114 7.53 9.26 11.61
C ASP A 114 7.31 8.65 13.00
N ASN A 115 7.71 7.38 13.16
CA ASN A 115 7.54 6.58 14.39
C ASN A 115 6.08 6.36 14.82
N GLN A 116 5.13 6.57 13.93
CA GLN A 116 3.73 6.26 14.16
C GLN A 116 3.25 5.17 13.20
N VAL A 117 2.46 4.24 13.71
CA VAL A 117 1.82 3.22 12.88
C VAL A 117 0.88 3.91 11.90
N PHE A 118 1.18 3.77 10.62
CA PHE A 118 0.46 4.45 9.54
C PHE A 118 -0.66 3.60 8.95
N THR A 119 -0.45 2.29 8.85
CA THR A 119 -1.45 1.36 8.31
C THR A 119 -2.08 0.55 9.44
N ASP A 120 -3.21 -0.05 9.16
CA ASP A 120 -3.69 -1.18 9.96
C ASP A 120 -2.70 -2.35 9.87
N TRP A 121 -2.92 -3.40 10.65
CA TRP A 121 -2.14 -4.63 10.57
C TRP A 121 -2.43 -5.32 9.24
N LEU A 122 -1.50 -5.18 8.29
CA LEU A 122 -1.68 -5.57 6.88
C LEU A 122 -1.71 -7.07 6.68
N SER A 123 -0.90 -7.79 7.45
CA SER A 123 -0.77 -9.23 7.34
C SER A 123 -0.58 -9.84 8.72
N ILE A 124 -1.22 -10.98 8.93
CA ILE A 124 -1.07 -11.78 10.15
C ILE A 124 -0.62 -13.18 9.72
N SER A 125 0.44 -13.67 10.33
CA SER A 125 0.95 -15.01 10.05
C SER A 125 0.03 -16.11 10.57
N ASN A 126 0.18 -17.31 10.07
CA ASN A 126 -0.38 -18.49 10.70
C ASN A 126 0.17 -18.63 12.13
N ARG A 127 -0.58 -19.29 13.00
CA ARG A 127 -0.11 -19.62 14.35
C ARG A 127 0.93 -20.71 14.30
N ILE A 128 2.03 -20.51 15.04
CA ILE A 128 3.08 -21.48 15.22
C ILE A 128 3.15 -21.96 16.67
N PRO A 129 3.14 -23.27 16.93
CA PRO A 129 3.32 -23.79 18.26
C PRO A 129 4.80 -23.78 18.64
N LEU A 130 5.12 -23.21 19.78
CA LEU A 130 6.41 -23.35 20.43
C LEU A 130 6.31 -24.33 21.58
N TYR A 131 7.08 -25.39 21.52
CA TYR A 131 7.10 -26.43 22.52
C TYR A 131 8.55 -26.89 22.75
N SER A 132 9.08 -26.67 23.93
CA SER A 132 10.38 -27.18 24.29
C SER A 132 10.33 -27.71 25.73
N LEU A 133 10.94 -28.88 25.95
CA LEU A 133 11.15 -29.44 27.28
C LEU A 133 12.42 -28.88 27.92
N SER A 134 13.31 -28.31 27.13
CA SER A 134 14.54 -27.62 27.53
C SER A 134 14.51 -26.23 26.91
N ASN A 135 15.02 -25.22 27.63
CA ASN A 135 15.08 -23.84 27.17
C ASN A 135 15.58 -23.72 25.73
N GLY A 136 14.87 -22.97 24.90
CA GLY A 136 15.29 -22.80 23.50
C GLY A 136 14.11 -22.58 22.53
N ASN A 137 13.11 -21.79 22.93
CA ASN A 137 12.04 -21.38 22.04
C ASN A 137 12.29 -19.98 21.50
N SER A 138 12.27 -19.86 20.17
CA SER A 138 12.24 -18.59 19.45
C SER A 138 11.45 -18.73 18.16
N ILE A 139 11.15 -17.61 17.55
CA ILE A 139 10.50 -17.54 16.25
C ILE A 139 11.49 -16.89 15.30
N GLU A 140 11.75 -17.54 14.19
CA GLU A 140 12.46 -16.97 13.05
C GLU A 140 11.44 -16.46 12.05
N VAL A 141 11.59 -15.21 11.62
CA VAL A 141 10.68 -14.55 10.71
C VAL A 141 11.44 -14.06 9.50
N LYS A 142 11.02 -14.51 8.34
CA LYS A 142 11.46 -13.93 7.06
C LYS A 142 10.30 -13.14 6.48
N ILE A 143 10.51 -11.85 6.29
CA ILE A 143 9.53 -10.93 5.71
C ILE A 143 9.99 -10.61 4.28
N THR A 144 9.10 -10.76 3.31
CA THR A 144 9.34 -10.45 1.90
C THR A 144 8.24 -9.54 1.36
N ASP A 145 8.42 -9.03 0.15
CA ASP A 145 7.46 -8.16 -0.55
C ASP A 145 7.10 -6.88 0.22
N ILE A 146 8.08 -6.37 0.98
CA ILE A 146 7.93 -5.10 1.70
C ILE A 146 7.79 -3.96 0.68
N ASP A 147 6.85 -3.06 0.94
CA ASP A 147 6.71 -1.83 0.18
C ASP A 147 7.91 -0.91 0.45
N GLN A 148 8.73 -0.68 -0.59
CA GLN A 148 9.98 0.07 -0.50
C GLN A 148 9.78 1.58 -0.22
N GLU A 149 8.56 2.06 -0.25
CA GLU A 149 8.28 3.46 0.05
C GLU A 149 8.14 3.75 1.54
N PHE A 150 8.02 2.70 2.34
CA PHE A 150 8.07 2.82 3.79
C PHE A 150 9.47 2.49 4.29
N SER A 151 10.07 3.44 4.99
CA SER A 151 11.41 3.26 5.59
C SER A 151 11.37 2.43 6.87
N GLN A 152 10.19 2.26 7.47
CA GLN A 152 10.01 1.60 8.76
C GLN A 152 8.76 0.72 8.75
N PHE A 153 8.80 -0.34 9.55
CA PHE A 153 7.64 -1.18 9.84
C PHE A 153 7.64 -1.61 11.32
N ALA A 154 6.44 -1.79 11.86
CA ALA A 154 6.22 -2.34 13.18
C ALA A 154 5.89 -3.83 13.08
N VAL A 155 6.44 -4.61 13.97
CA VAL A 155 6.13 -6.03 14.12
C VAL A 155 5.58 -6.26 15.51
N VAL A 156 4.43 -6.91 15.60
CA VAL A 156 3.86 -7.36 16.87
C VAL A 156 3.83 -8.88 16.90
N VAL A 157 4.21 -9.43 18.03
CA VAL A 157 4.09 -10.86 18.32
C VAL A 157 2.90 -11.05 19.25
N VAL A 158 1.93 -11.82 18.81
CA VAL A 158 0.75 -12.18 19.58
C VAL A 158 0.90 -13.62 20.04
N GLY A 159 0.98 -13.81 21.36
CA GLY A 159 1.15 -15.13 21.95
C GLY A 159 -0.01 -15.51 22.87
N THR A 160 -0.38 -16.78 22.86
CA THR A 160 -1.23 -17.39 23.88
C THR A 160 -0.41 -18.48 24.56
N TYR A 161 -0.10 -18.28 25.81
CA TYR A 161 0.74 -19.18 26.59
C TYR A 161 0.18 -19.38 28.00
N ILE A 162 0.60 -20.44 28.66
CA ILE A 162 0.27 -20.68 30.05
C ILE A 162 1.32 -20.01 30.92
N ASP A 163 0.90 -19.04 31.72
CA ASP A 163 1.78 -18.40 32.67
C ASP A 163 2.17 -19.43 33.75
N PRO A 164 3.46 -19.76 33.91
CA PRO A 164 3.90 -20.74 34.91
C PRO A 164 3.63 -20.30 36.34
N THR A 165 3.48 -18.99 36.61
CA THR A 165 3.26 -18.43 37.92
C THR A 165 1.79 -18.50 38.33
N THR A 166 0.91 -18.12 37.45
CA THR A 166 -0.54 -18.06 37.73
C THR A 166 -1.29 -19.30 37.28
N LYS A 167 -0.65 -20.15 36.47
CA LYS A 167 -1.26 -21.29 35.75
C LYS A 167 -2.49 -20.89 34.90
N GLY A 168 -2.63 -19.60 34.64
CA GLY A 168 -3.66 -19.04 33.77
C GLY A 168 -3.20 -18.94 32.33
N VAL A 169 -4.14 -18.89 31.38
CA VAL A 169 -3.87 -18.61 29.96
C VAL A 169 -3.86 -17.10 29.78
N THR A 170 -2.80 -16.56 29.23
CA THR A 170 -2.61 -15.14 28.88
C THR A 170 -2.40 -14.96 27.40
#